data_b8f3781a2adbe855b34da762318d461f
#
_entry.id   b8f3781a2adbe855b34da762318d461f
#
_cell.length_a   1.000
_cell.length_b   1.000
_cell.length_c   1.000
_cell.angle_alpha   90.00
_cell.angle_beta   90.00
_cell.angle_gamma   90.00
#
_symmetry.space_group_name_H-M   'P 1'
#
loop_
_entity.id
_entity.type
_entity.pdbx_description
1 polymer ?
#
loop_
_entity_poly.entity_id
_entity_poly.type
_entity_poly.pdbx_seq_one_letter_code
_entity_poly.pdbx_strand_id
1 'polypeptide(L)'
;MRFILVFILLTLTPHFGFSNSEVAQSELSYENWESIVSRAESVLLAGRASEKSLEILRDEIRNWRSIFKTSIGINSDRISLTQTQFNALPLAPDDGSEDPLKVRRNELKDLLNELKTPGLRANDAFIQADTLISELDSLLRARQTDALLTSVESPLRPSIWTQAVSESFNALFAPIREFRLIEISDAQKTNFKTQAVNTFALVFGAVASWFVGLKLTNSVESIANKTPVKRLGVARLPISLLELLFKFIAILLIVRALHLSGLIGLKGSLFLDQLPYFSALFLFALWLPKQLFSGDVGFLSSLNLNKKVTTSSNFAGAAIVLILFDLSATGLAQTSITQDTYSFAVLIITISASLILWRVCKSIKDIESLLAQKQVDDEQFRISFSRRLPNLIHRFLILSLFLAPILVAVGYVNAGQELTRSAILSLGLIITVIIIQDYVVDFYLMVLGEEEDNRDQLIPILLSFVLLLVSLPFFAVIWGVRQQELLEIWSNFQSGFELGTIKLSPGLILGFLIIFTVGYMVTRFVQSALQSTVLPRTSMDSGAQTAIISGVGYVGIFLSAIIAFSTTGLDLSSLAIVAGALSVGIGFGLQNIVSNFVSGIILLIERPVSVGDWIEVSGKMGYVRDISVRS
;
A
#
# COMPACT_ATOMS: atom_id res chain seq x y z
N MET A 1 -11.40 -11.57 -1.48
CA MET A 1 -11.67 -11.25 -0.08
C MET A 1 -10.54 -11.64 0.88
N ARG A 2 -9.93 -12.85 0.80
CA ARG A 2 -8.68 -13.16 1.52
C ARG A 2 -7.57 -12.11 1.26
N PHE A 3 -7.46 -11.59 0.04
CA PHE A 3 -6.47 -10.60 -0.36
C PHE A 3 -6.70 -9.20 0.24
N ILE A 4 -7.95 -8.73 0.30
CA ILE A 4 -8.28 -7.41 0.86
C ILE A 4 -8.06 -7.42 2.38
N LEU A 5 -8.46 -8.48 3.06
CA LEU A 5 -8.30 -8.65 4.52
C LEU A 5 -6.83 -8.82 4.91
N VAL A 6 -6.05 -9.58 4.11
CA VAL A 6 -4.61 -9.77 4.33
C VAL A 6 -3.83 -8.48 4.05
N PHE A 7 -4.21 -7.70 3.03
CA PHE A 7 -3.54 -6.44 2.74
C PHE A 7 -3.86 -5.36 3.79
N ILE A 8 -5.11 -5.28 4.26
CA ILE A 8 -5.51 -4.37 5.36
C ILE A 8 -4.84 -4.81 6.67
N LEU A 9 -4.72 -6.10 6.96
CA LEU A 9 -3.98 -6.61 8.12
C LEU A 9 -2.46 -6.37 8.01
N LEU A 10 -1.88 -6.48 6.82
CA LEU A 10 -0.45 -6.21 6.58
C LEU A 10 -0.10 -4.71 6.67
N THR A 11 -1.05 -3.81 6.36
CA THR A 11 -0.83 -2.36 6.48
C THR A 11 -1.11 -1.82 7.87
N LEU A 12 -1.92 -2.53 8.69
CA LEU A 12 -2.31 -2.14 10.06
C LEU A 12 -1.49 -2.80 11.17
N THR A 13 -0.68 -3.81 10.87
CA THR A 13 0.30 -4.28 11.85
C THR A 13 1.52 -3.34 11.80
N PRO A 14 1.72 -2.47 12.81
CA PRO A 14 3.02 -1.87 12.97
C PRO A 14 3.97 -3.04 13.20
N HIS A 15 4.90 -3.27 12.31
CA HIS A 15 6.09 -4.05 12.59
C HIS A 15 6.86 -3.24 13.66
N PHE A 16 6.45 -3.36 14.91
CA PHE A 16 7.37 -3.19 16.01
C PHE A 16 8.42 -4.30 15.82
N GLY A 17 9.49 -3.94 15.14
CA GLY A 17 10.70 -4.70 15.15
C GLY A 17 11.18 -4.79 16.61
N PHE A 18 10.69 -5.80 17.30
CA PHE A 18 11.48 -6.35 18.39
C PHE A 18 12.74 -6.89 17.70
N SER A 19 13.79 -6.11 17.80
CA SER A 19 15.16 -6.57 17.59
C SER A 19 15.40 -7.70 18.59
N ASN A 20 15.00 -8.91 18.25
CA ASN A 20 15.57 -10.10 18.83
C ASN A 20 16.95 -10.27 18.20
N SER A 21 17.93 -9.56 18.78
CA SER A 21 19.36 -9.76 18.54
C SER A 21 19.88 -11.08 19.13
N GLU A 22 19.00 -12.07 19.32
CA GLU A 22 19.30 -13.43 19.77
C GLU A 22 18.63 -14.50 18.91
N VAL A 23 18.33 -14.22 17.64
CA VAL A 23 18.20 -15.31 16.71
C VAL A 23 19.62 -15.76 16.37
N ALA A 24 20.06 -16.68 17.25
CA ALA A 24 21.03 -17.73 17.02
C ALA A 24 21.91 -17.50 15.76
N GLN A 25 23.18 -17.38 15.99
CA GLN A 25 24.23 -18.07 15.24
C GLN A 25 23.91 -19.58 15.07
N SER A 26 22.73 -19.94 14.54
CA SER A 26 22.59 -21.19 13.83
C SER A 26 23.46 -21.00 12.60
N GLU A 27 24.59 -21.70 12.53
CA GLU A 27 25.45 -21.81 11.38
C GLU A 27 24.56 -21.80 10.14
N LEU A 28 24.70 -20.75 9.31
CA LEU A 28 24.02 -20.67 8.03
C LEU A 28 24.33 -21.97 7.32
N SER A 29 23.37 -22.89 7.26
CA SER A 29 23.57 -24.20 6.65
C SER A 29 23.64 -24.02 5.14
N TYR A 30 24.82 -23.66 4.63
CA TYR A 30 25.07 -23.55 3.20
C TYR A 30 24.81 -24.89 2.48
N GLU A 31 24.91 -26.04 3.15
CA GLU A 31 24.52 -27.33 2.60
C GLU A 31 23.03 -27.39 2.25
N ASN A 32 22.17 -26.85 3.11
CA ASN A 32 20.73 -26.72 2.82
C ASN A 32 20.50 -25.78 1.64
N TRP A 33 21.24 -24.67 1.57
CA TRP A 33 21.15 -23.75 0.45
C TRP A 33 21.56 -24.42 -0.86
N GLU A 34 22.69 -25.14 -0.92
CA GLU A 34 23.15 -25.87 -2.09
C GLU A 34 22.14 -26.92 -2.57
N SER A 35 21.44 -27.59 -1.64
CA SER A 35 20.37 -28.52 -1.98
C SER A 35 19.16 -27.83 -2.63
N ILE A 36 18.81 -26.61 -2.19
CA ILE A 36 17.73 -25.81 -2.77
C ILE A 36 18.12 -25.30 -4.16
N VAL A 37 19.37 -24.84 -4.33
CA VAL A 37 19.91 -24.42 -5.63
C VAL A 37 19.84 -25.57 -6.62
N SER A 38 20.36 -26.75 -6.28
CA SER A 38 20.33 -27.94 -7.14
C SER A 38 18.90 -28.33 -7.52
N ARG A 39 17.96 -28.25 -6.56
CA ARG A 39 16.54 -28.49 -6.82
C ARG A 39 15.96 -27.43 -7.77
N ALA A 40 16.29 -26.16 -7.57
CA ALA A 40 15.82 -25.07 -8.42
C ALA A 40 16.33 -25.20 -9.85
N GLU A 41 17.61 -25.45 -10.04
CA GLU A 41 18.22 -25.68 -11.35
C GLU A 41 17.60 -26.89 -12.06
N SER A 42 17.39 -28.00 -11.33
CA SER A 42 16.74 -29.19 -11.89
C SER A 42 15.31 -28.92 -12.34
N VAL A 43 14.56 -28.11 -11.59
CA VAL A 43 13.18 -27.72 -11.89
C VAL A 43 13.13 -26.77 -13.09
N LEU A 44 14.06 -25.83 -13.19
CA LEU A 44 14.20 -24.91 -14.32
C LEU A 44 14.54 -25.67 -15.61
N LEU A 45 15.51 -26.60 -15.56
CA LEU A 45 15.91 -27.43 -16.70
C LEU A 45 14.80 -28.39 -17.15
N ALA A 46 14.10 -29.02 -16.20
CA ALA A 46 13.03 -29.97 -16.53
C ALA A 46 11.79 -29.28 -17.11
N GLY A 47 11.49 -28.05 -16.74
CA GLY A 47 10.37 -27.26 -17.24
C GLY A 47 8.98 -27.83 -16.96
N ARG A 48 8.82 -28.89 -16.12
CA ARG A 48 7.57 -29.65 -15.93
C ARG A 48 6.88 -29.40 -14.58
N ALA A 49 7.48 -28.63 -13.69
CA ALA A 49 6.89 -28.36 -12.38
C ALA A 49 5.58 -27.55 -12.50
N SER A 50 4.63 -27.78 -11.60
CA SER A 50 3.39 -27.01 -11.54
C SER A 50 3.67 -25.56 -11.13
N GLU A 51 2.82 -24.60 -11.54
CA GLU A 51 2.94 -23.20 -11.11
C GLU A 51 3.01 -23.05 -9.60
N LYS A 52 2.15 -23.78 -8.88
CA LYS A 52 2.15 -23.77 -7.42
C LYS A 52 3.47 -24.27 -6.82
N SER A 53 4.10 -25.28 -7.43
CA SER A 53 5.41 -25.79 -6.98
C SER A 53 6.52 -24.79 -7.24
N LEU A 54 6.47 -24.08 -8.38
CA LEU A 54 7.39 -22.99 -8.69
C LEU A 54 7.25 -21.81 -7.73
N GLU A 55 6.03 -21.44 -7.36
CA GLU A 55 5.77 -20.38 -6.38
C GLU A 55 6.32 -20.75 -4.99
N ILE A 56 6.09 -21.99 -4.52
CA ILE A 56 6.61 -22.46 -3.23
C ILE A 56 8.16 -22.43 -3.23
N LEU A 57 8.79 -22.92 -4.30
CA LEU A 57 10.22 -22.91 -4.43
C LEU A 57 10.80 -21.47 -4.46
N ARG A 58 10.14 -20.58 -5.19
CA ARG A 58 10.47 -19.16 -5.23
C ARG A 58 10.41 -18.49 -3.86
N ASP A 59 9.34 -18.76 -3.10
CA ASP A 59 9.18 -18.20 -1.75
C ASP A 59 10.27 -18.75 -0.80
N GLU A 60 10.65 -20.02 -0.93
CA GLU A 60 11.75 -20.63 -0.18
C GLU A 60 13.08 -19.93 -0.49
N ILE A 61 13.41 -19.74 -1.78
CA ILE A 61 14.63 -19.02 -2.22
C ILE A 61 14.60 -17.55 -1.75
N ARG A 62 13.45 -16.89 -1.80
CA ARG A 62 13.27 -15.51 -1.30
C ARG A 62 13.59 -15.40 0.20
N ASN A 63 13.16 -16.36 1.00
CA ASN A 63 13.48 -16.40 2.43
C ASN A 63 14.99 -16.49 2.64
N TRP A 64 15.68 -17.38 1.91
CA TRP A 64 17.13 -17.49 1.94
C TRP A 64 17.82 -16.20 1.49
N ARG A 65 17.35 -15.58 0.39
CA ARG A 65 17.86 -14.28 -0.07
C ARG A 65 17.79 -13.21 1.03
N SER A 66 16.71 -13.18 1.81
CA SER A 66 16.55 -12.23 2.91
C SER A 66 17.54 -12.49 4.06
N ILE A 67 17.81 -13.77 4.36
CA ILE A 67 18.80 -14.18 5.36
C ILE A 67 20.22 -13.78 4.90
N PHE A 68 20.58 -14.05 3.64
CA PHE A 68 21.88 -13.64 3.08
C PHE A 68 22.05 -12.13 3.08
N LYS A 69 21.00 -11.36 2.73
CA LYS A 69 21.04 -9.89 2.75
C LYS A 69 21.39 -9.33 4.13
N THR A 70 20.86 -9.92 5.20
CA THR A 70 21.21 -9.52 6.57
C THR A 70 22.61 -9.99 6.96
N SER A 71 23.06 -11.10 6.39
CA SER A 71 24.38 -11.69 6.69
C SER A 71 25.54 -11.00 5.98
N ILE A 72 25.32 -10.25 4.89
CA ILE A 72 26.34 -9.45 4.20
C ILE A 72 27.01 -8.44 5.14
N GLY A 73 26.23 -7.84 6.06
CA GLY A 73 26.72 -6.86 7.03
C GLY A 73 27.37 -7.45 8.29
N ILE A 74 27.50 -8.79 8.39
CA ILE A 74 28.15 -9.42 9.54
C ILE A 74 29.59 -8.92 9.64
N ASN A 75 29.99 -8.54 10.87
CA ASN A 75 31.31 -8.02 11.20
C ASN A 75 31.65 -6.62 10.62
N SER A 76 30.71 -5.87 10.05
CA SER A 76 30.97 -4.53 9.47
C SER A 76 31.78 -3.62 10.41
N ASP A 77 31.40 -3.55 11.69
CA ASP A 77 32.05 -2.70 12.70
C ASP A 77 33.46 -3.21 13.04
N ARG A 78 33.63 -4.53 13.15
CA ARG A 78 34.94 -5.15 13.39
C ARG A 78 35.87 -4.97 12.19
N ILE A 79 35.33 -5.10 10.97
CA ILE A 79 36.07 -4.86 9.71
C ILE A 79 36.53 -3.40 9.67
N SER A 80 35.67 -2.44 9.94
CA SER A 80 36.01 -1.01 9.92
C SER A 80 37.07 -0.66 10.95
N LEU A 81 36.96 -1.18 12.17
CA LEU A 81 37.95 -1.00 13.25
C LEU A 81 39.30 -1.61 12.85
N THR A 82 39.31 -2.86 12.38
CA THR A 82 40.53 -3.56 11.99
C THR A 82 41.18 -2.91 10.76
N GLN A 83 40.37 -2.43 9.81
CA GLN A 83 40.85 -1.69 8.65
C GLN A 83 41.50 -0.36 9.06
N THR A 84 40.93 0.35 10.05
CA THR A 84 41.51 1.57 10.60
C THR A 84 42.85 1.29 11.27
N GLN A 85 42.95 0.20 12.06
CA GLN A 85 44.19 -0.24 12.66
C GLN A 85 45.25 -0.63 11.61
N PHE A 86 44.85 -1.35 10.56
CA PHE A 86 45.73 -1.72 9.44
C PHE A 86 46.27 -0.49 8.71
N ASN A 87 45.41 0.50 8.46
CA ASN A 87 45.79 1.74 7.76
C ASN A 87 46.66 2.68 8.62
N ALA A 88 46.56 2.58 9.96
CA ALA A 88 47.37 3.37 10.89
C ALA A 88 48.82 2.86 11.02
N LEU A 89 49.10 1.63 10.59
CA LEU A 89 50.47 1.07 10.61
C LEU A 89 51.30 1.65 9.46
N PRO A 90 52.52 2.16 9.74
CA PRO A 90 53.40 2.65 8.72
C PRO A 90 53.84 1.50 7.78
N LEU A 91 54.21 1.87 6.53
CA LEU A 91 54.76 0.93 5.58
C LEU A 91 56.09 0.38 6.09
N ALA A 92 56.19 -0.94 6.30
CA ALA A 92 57.45 -1.57 6.69
C ALA A 92 58.48 -1.45 5.58
N PRO A 93 59.78 -1.19 5.91
CA PRO A 93 60.84 -1.20 4.93
C PRO A 93 60.98 -2.59 4.28
N ASP A 94 61.27 -2.61 2.97
CA ASP A 94 61.35 -3.86 2.20
C ASP A 94 62.82 -4.41 2.19
N ASP A 95 63.46 -4.40 3.37
CA ASP A 95 64.90 -4.75 3.56
C ASP A 95 65.16 -6.22 3.95
N GLY A 96 64.12 -7.06 3.93
CA GLY A 96 64.24 -8.49 4.25
C GLY A 96 64.36 -8.81 5.75
N SER A 97 64.31 -7.83 6.65
CA SER A 97 64.35 -8.05 8.11
C SER A 97 62.99 -8.54 8.63
N GLU A 98 63.00 -9.39 9.68
CA GLU A 98 61.82 -9.73 10.48
C GLU A 98 61.42 -8.53 11.35
N ASP A 99 60.78 -7.51 10.74
CA ASP A 99 60.26 -6.37 11.44
C ASP A 99 58.96 -6.76 12.18
N PRO A 100 58.80 -6.54 13.47
CA PRO A 100 57.56 -6.75 14.24
C PRO A 100 56.35 -6.06 13.60
N LEU A 101 56.55 -4.93 12.92
CA LEU A 101 55.51 -4.21 12.18
C LEU A 101 55.01 -5.00 10.97
N LYS A 102 55.90 -5.72 10.26
CA LYS A 102 55.53 -6.56 9.14
C LYS A 102 54.71 -7.77 9.57
N VAL A 103 55.07 -8.39 10.70
CA VAL A 103 54.31 -9.48 11.33
C VAL A 103 52.92 -8.99 11.72
N ARG A 104 52.82 -7.86 12.43
CA ARG A 104 51.56 -7.30 12.86
C ARG A 104 50.66 -6.90 11.70
N ARG A 105 51.21 -6.38 10.60
CA ARG A 105 50.45 -6.01 9.41
C ARG A 105 49.87 -7.26 8.72
N ASN A 106 50.62 -8.35 8.66
CA ASN A 106 50.14 -9.61 8.13
C ASN A 106 49.04 -10.22 8.99
N GLU A 107 49.18 -10.23 10.33
CA GLU A 107 48.15 -10.67 11.24
C GLU A 107 46.82 -9.88 11.05
N LEU A 108 46.88 -8.57 10.93
CA LEU A 108 45.68 -7.74 10.70
C LEU A 108 45.09 -7.98 9.31
N LYS A 109 45.92 -8.25 8.29
CA LYS A 109 45.47 -8.60 6.95
C LYS A 109 44.75 -9.95 6.95
N ASP A 110 45.28 -10.94 7.64
CA ASP A 110 44.69 -12.28 7.74
C ASP A 110 43.38 -12.21 8.55
N LEU A 111 43.35 -11.45 9.65
CA LEU A 111 42.12 -11.18 10.41
C LEU A 111 41.08 -10.45 9.56
N LEU A 112 41.47 -9.48 8.73
CA LEU A 112 40.55 -8.80 7.82
C LEU A 112 39.96 -9.76 6.79
N ASN A 113 40.76 -10.67 6.24
CA ASN A 113 40.31 -11.67 5.30
C ASN A 113 39.32 -12.64 5.98
N GLU A 114 39.64 -13.11 7.19
CA GLU A 114 38.75 -13.97 7.99
C GLU A 114 37.42 -13.29 8.29
N LEU A 115 37.44 -12.03 8.72
CA LEU A 115 36.23 -11.26 9.01
C LEU A 115 35.38 -10.95 7.77
N LYS A 116 36.00 -10.76 6.60
CA LYS A 116 35.31 -10.45 5.33
C LYS A 116 34.72 -11.69 4.68
N THR A 117 35.35 -12.87 4.84
CA THR A 117 34.94 -14.11 4.16
C THR A 117 33.47 -14.47 4.34
N PRO A 118 32.85 -14.42 5.57
CA PRO A 118 31.43 -14.74 5.73
C PRO A 118 30.52 -13.78 4.96
N GLY A 119 30.84 -12.48 4.97
CA GLY A 119 30.08 -11.46 4.25
C GLY A 119 30.17 -11.64 2.71
N LEU A 120 31.35 -11.99 2.19
CA LEU A 120 31.53 -12.27 0.76
C LEU A 120 30.75 -13.52 0.35
N ARG A 121 30.84 -14.61 1.12
CA ARG A 121 30.08 -15.84 0.86
C ARG A 121 28.56 -15.59 0.91
N ALA A 122 28.09 -14.77 1.85
CA ALA A 122 26.70 -14.37 1.92
C ALA A 122 26.29 -13.53 0.71
N ASN A 123 27.15 -12.65 0.21
CA ASN A 123 26.90 -11.85 -0.98
C ASN A 123 26.81 -12.71 -2.25
N ASP A 124 27.71 -13.69 -2.41
CA ASP A 124 27.65 -14.61 -3.55
C ASP A 124 26.37 -15.44 -3.54
N ALA A 125 25.98 -15.97 -2.36
CA ALA A 125 24.71 -16.69 -2.20
C ALA A 125 23.49 -15.78 -2.42
N PHE A 126 23.57 -14.51 -2.03
CA PHE A 126 22.52 -13.52 -2.32
C PHE A 126 22.34 -13.29 -3.82
N ILE A 127 23.45 -13.09 -4.57
CA ILE A 127 23.41 -12.89 -6.02
C ILE A 127 22.86 -14.14 -6.71
N GLN A 128 23.27 -15.34 -6.28
CA GLN A 128 22.74 -16.59 -6.81
C GLN A 128 21.25 -16.74 -6.55
N ALA A 129 20.79 -16.43 -5.35
CA ALA A 129 19.36 -16.45 -5.00
C ALA A 129 18.55 -15.46 -5.84
N ASP A 130 19.07 -14.25 -6.07
CA ASP A 130 18.42 -13.22 -6.88
C ASP A 130 18.31 -13.64 -8.35
N THR A 131 19.34 -14.26 -8.89
CA THR A 131 19.36 -14.82 -10.26
C THR A 131 18.30 -15.92 -10.40
N LEU A 132 18.26 -16.89 -9.48
CA LEU A 132 17.27 -17.97 -9.49
C LEU A 132 15.83 -17.45 -9.38
N ILE A 133 15.58 -16.45 -8.54
CA ILE A 133 14.25 -15.79 -8.45
C ILE A 133 13.88 -15.16 -9.79
N SER A 134 14.81 -14.44 -10.42
CA SER A 134 14.59 -13.81 -11.73
C SER A 134 14.25 -14.81 -12.82
N GLU A 135 14.96 -15.95 -12.85
CA GLU A 135 14.71 -17.04 -13.81
C GLU A 135 13.36 -17.72 -13.57
N LEU A 136 13.02 -18.02 -12.30
CA LEU A 136 11.71 -18.56 -11.93
C LEU A 136 10.58 -17.59 -12.30
N ASP A 137 10.77 -16.29 -12.07
CA ASP A 137 9.79 -15.27 -12.44
C ASP A 137 9.63 -15.13 -13.94
N SER A 138 10.72 -15.24 -14.71
CA SER A 138 10.67 -15.25 -16.18
C SER A 138 9.92 -16.46 -16.71
N LEU A 139 10.16 -17.65 -16.15
CA LEU A 139 9.46 -18.89 -16.51
C LEU A 139 7.96 -18.81 -16.17
N LEU A 140 7.63 -18.30 -14.99
CA LEU A 140 6.22 -18.13 -14.58
C LEU A 140 5.49 -17.13 -15.49
N ARG A 141 6.12 -16.00 -15.85
CA ARG A 141 5.55 -15.03 -16.80
C ARG A 141 5.38 -15.62 -18.19
N ALA A 142 6.36 -16.36 -18.68
CA ALA A 142 6.26 -17.04 -19.98
C ALA A 142 5.08 -18.00 -20.01
N ARG A 143 4.91 -18.83 -18.96
CA ARG A 143 3.75 -19.74 -18.86
C ARG A 143 2.41 -19.04 -18.78
N GLN A 144 2.31 -17.95 -18.02
CA GLN A 144 1.08 -17.15 -17.97
C GLN A 144 0.73 -16.58 -19.35
N THR A 145 1.74 -16.06 -20.06
CA THR A 145 1.56 -15.54 -21.42
C THR A 145 1.16 -16.66 -22.37
N ASP A 146 1.81 -17.80 -22.32
CA ASP A 146 1.49 -18.96 -23.15
C ASP A 146 0.08 -19.47 -22.84
N ALA A 147 -0.33 -19.55 -21.57
CA ALA A 147 -1.67 -19.93 -21.17
C ALA A 147 -2.74 -18.97 -21.72
N LEU A 148 -2.47 -17.66 -21.75
CA LEU A 148 -3.37 -16.67 -22.34
C LEU A 148 -3.45 -16.79 -23.87
N LEU A 149 -2.33 -17.08 -24.53
CA LEU A 149 -2.20 -17.16 -26.00
C LEU A 149 -2.44 -18.56 -26.55
N THR A 150 -2.70 -19.56 -25.70
CA THR A 150 -3.08 -20.90 -26.15
C THR A 150 -4.40 -20.84 -26.90
N SER A 151 -4.37 -21.19 -28.18
CA SER A 151 -5.57 -21.27 -29.03
C SER A 151 -6.17 -22.66 -28.98
N VAL A 152 -7.47 -22.73 -28.80
CA VAL A 152 -8.29 -23.93 -28.92
C VAL A 152 -9.15 -23.84 -30.17
N GLU A 153 -9.79 -24.94 -30.53
CA GLU A 153 -10.72 -24.92 -31.67
C GLU A 153 -11.85 -23.92 -31.43
N SER A 154 -12.21 -23.18 -32.51
CA SER A 154 -13.21 -22.12 -32.43
C SER A 154 -14.56 -22.64 -31.90
N PRO A 155 -15.13 -22.03 -30.84
CA PRO A 155 -16.44 -22.41 -30.31
C PRO A 155 -17.62 -22.06 -31.23
N LEU A 156 -17.38 -21.39 -32.35
CA LEU A 156 -18.43 -21.08 -33.34
C LEU A 156 -18.84 -22.26 -34.18
N ARG A 157 -18.23 -23.44 -34.04
CA ARG A 157 -18.62 -24.64 -34.79
C ARG A 157 -19.99 -25.15 -34.36
N PRO A 158 -20.98 -25.25 -35.26
CA PRO A 158 -22.33 -25.72 -34.90
C PRO A 158 -22.37 -27.18 -34.39
N SER A 159 -21.37 -27.99 -34.78
CA SER A 159 -21.31 -29.41 -34.39
C SER A 159 -21.19 -29.65 -32.90
N ILE A 160 -20.60 -28.70 -32.15
CA ILE A 160 -20.40 -28.84 -30.70
C ILE A 160 -21.56 -28.28 -29.87
N TRP A 161 -22.44 -27.47 -30.43
CA TRP A 161 -23.44 -26.70 -29.68
C TRP A 161 -24.44 -27.59 -28.91
N THR A 162 -24.96 -28.63 -29.54
CA THR A 162 -25.92 -29.55 -28.90
C THR A 162 -25.31 -30.27 -27.72
N GLN A 163 -24.09 -30.76 -27.89
CA GLN A 163 -23.34 -31.41 -26.81
C GLN A 163 -22.98 -30.41 -25.71
N ALA A 164 -22.46 -29.24 -26.07
CA ALA A 164 -22.07 -28.21 -25.14
C ALA A 164 -23.21 -27.72 -24.24
N VAL A 165 -24.40 -27.50 -24.84
CA VAL A 165 -25.60 -27.14 -24.07
C VAL A 165 -26.01 -28.24 -23.12
N SER A 166 -26.03 -29.51 -23.55
CA SER A 166 -26.43 -30.64 -22.72
C SER A 166 -25.45 -30.89 -21.57
N GLU A 167 -24.14 -30.82 -21.83
CA GLU A 167 -23.09 -30.95 -20.79
C GLU A 167 -23.12 -29.80 -19.80
N SER A 168 -23.24 -28.55 -20.28
CA SER A 168 -23.33 -27.38 -19.39
C SER A 168 -24.55 -27.45 -18.48
N PHE A 169 -25.70 -27.87 -19.04
CA PHE A 169 -26.93 -28.05 -18.25
C PHE A 169 -26.77 -29.18 -17.23
N ASN A 170 -26.15 -30.29 -17.63
CA ASN A 170 -25.89 -31.41 -16.75
C ASN A 170 -24.92 -31.04 -15.61
N ALA A 171 -23.86 -30.30 -15.90
CA ALA A 171 -22.89 -29.83 -14.92
C ALA A 171 -23.52 -28.85 -13.91
N LEU A 172 -24.32 -27.90 -14.38
CA LEU A 172 -25.00 -26.91 -13.53
C LEU A 172 -25.99 -27.57 -12.55
N PHE A 173 -26.72 -28.59 -13.00
CA PHE A 173 -27.71 -29.28 -12.16
C PHE A 173 -27.18 -30.54 -11.46
N ALA A 174 -25.91 -30.90 -11.67
CA ALA A 174 -25.30 -32.08 -11.04
C ALA A 174 -25.40 -32.07 -9.50
N PRO A 175 -25.11 -30.97 -8.79
CA PRO A 175 -25.25 -30.92 -7.32
C PRO A 175 -26.69 -31.15 -6.85
N ILE A 176 -27.67 -30.62 -7.60
CA ILE A 176 -29.12 -30.77 -7.26
C ILE A 176 -29.60 -32.19 -7.52
N ARG A 177 -29.12 -32.80 -8.63
CA ARG A 177 -29.45 -34.22 -8.93
C ARG A 177 -28.82 -35.16 -7.91
N GLU A 178 -27.58 -34.93 -7.50
CA GLU A 178 -26.92 -35.69 -6.47
C GLU A 178 -27.72 -35.64 -5.17
N PHE A 179 -28.18 -34.46 -4.75
CA PHE A 179 -29.01 -34.31 -3.56
C PHE A 179 -30.34 -35.08 -3.64
N ARG A 180 -30.96 -35.16 -4.82
CA ARG A 180 -32.22 -35.91 -5.04
C ARG A 180 -32.03 -37.44 -5.06
N LEU A 181 -30.84 -37.91 -5.48
CA LEU A 181 -30.54 -39.32 -5.66
C LEU A 181 -29.85 -39.95 -4.44
N ILE A 182 -29.51 -39.17 -3.42
CA ILE A 182 -28.90 -39.70 -2.21
C ILE A 182 -29.92 -40.54 -1.47
N GLU A 183 -29.80 -41.89 -1.56
CA GLU A 183 -30.24 -42.76 -0.51
C GLU A 183 -29.41 -42.51 0.72
N ILE A 184 -30.00 -41.82 1.70
CA ILE A 184 -29.31 -41.45 2.96
C ILE A 184 -28.88 -42.72 3.65
N SER A 185 -27.60 -43.03 3.62
CA SER A 185 -27.05 -44.22 4.29
C SER A 185 -27.31 -44.17 5.80
N ASP A 186 -27.41 -45.31 6.47
CA ASP A 186 -27.64 -45.32 7.91
C ASP A 186 -26.51 -44.66 8.70
N ALA A 187 -25.29 -44.65 8.16
CA ALA A 187 -24.17 -43.90 8.71
C ALA A 187 -24.39 -42.37 8.63
N GLN A 188 -24.95 -41.88 7.52
CA GLN A 188 -25.28 -40.45 7.36
C GLN A 188 -26.43 -40.04 8.28
N LYS A 189 -27.46 -40.89 8.45
CA LYS A 189 -28.57 -40.66 9.41
C LYS A 189 -28.05 -40.58 10.84
N THR A 190 -27.10 -41.42 11.21
CA THR A 190 -26.51 -41.45 12.55
C THR A 190 -25.66 -40.21 12.77
N ASN A 191 -24.84 -39.82 11.79
CA ASN A 191 -24.04 -38.59 11.83
C ASN A 191 -24.92 -37.33 11.92
N PHE A 192 -25.98 -37.26 11.10
CA PHE A 192 -26.94 -36.16 11.20
C PHE A 192 -27.60 -36.04 12.57
N LYS A 193 -28.05 -37.17 13.15
CA LYS A 193 -28.63 -37.18 14.50
C LYS A 193 -27.64 -36.67 15.55
N THR A 194 -26.38 -37.04 15.45
CA THR A 194 -25.33 -36.63 16.39
C THR A 194 -25.02 -35.13 16.25
N GLN A 195 -25.05 -34.59 15.03
CA GLN A 195 -24.74 -33.20 14.73
C GLN A 195 -25.98 -32.29 14.61
N ALA A 196 -27.18 -32.83 14.78
CA ALA A 196 -28.43 -32.12 14.59
C ALA A 196 -28.51 -30.81 15.42
N VAL A 197 -28.16 -30.90 16.71
CA VAL A 197 -28.20 -29.73 17.60
C VAL A 197 -27.27 -28.62 17.08
N ASN A 198 -26.05 -28.96 16.68
CA ASN A 198 -25.07 -27.99 16.14
C ASN A 198 -25.54 -27.41 14.79
N THR A 199 -26.10 -28.24 13.92
CA THR A 199 -26.66 -27.83 12.62
C THR A 199 -27.81 -26.86 12.82
N PHE A 200 -28.77 -27.18 13.69
CA PHE A 200 -29.88 -26.25 13.98
C PHE A 200 -29.44 -24.96 14.66
N ALA A 201 -28.45 -25.01 15.57
CA ALA A 201 -27.87 -23.83 16.19
C ALA A 201 -27.23 -22.91 15.16
N LEU A 202 -26.50 -23.45 14.16
CA LEU A 202 -25.90 -22.66 13.07
C LEU A 202 -26.97 -22.05 12.15
N VAL A 203 -28.02 -22.80 11.81
CA VAL A 203 -29.14 -22.26 11.00
C VAL A 203 -29.85 -21.14 11.77
N PHE A 204 -30.12 -21.33 13.06
CA PHE A 204 -30.69 -20.26 13.89
C PHE A 204 -29.79 -19.03 13.97
N GLY A 205 -28.47 -19.22 14.15
CA GLY A 205 -27.47 -18.17 14.11
C GLY A 205 -27.45 -17.43 12.76
N ALA A 206 -27.60 -18.16 11.65
CA ALA A 206 -27.69 -17.57 10.32
C ALA A 206 -28.92 -16.68 10.16
N VAL A 207 -30.08 -17.18 10.58
CA VAL A 207 -31.35 -16.40 10.57
C VAL A 207 -31.22 -15.16 11.45
N ALA A 208 -30.70 -15.29 12.66
CA ALA A 208 -30.47 -14.18 13.57
C ALA A 208 -29.52 -13.14 12.97
N SER A 209 -28.38 -13.57 12.39
CA SER A 209 -27.42 -12.70 11.71
C SER A 209 -28.08 -11.94 10.54
N TRP A 210 -28.89 -12.61 9.73
CA TRP A 210 -29.61 -12.00 8.62
C TRP A 210 -30.58 -10.91 9.09
N PHE A 211 -31.36 -11.20 10.15
CA PHE A 211 -32.29 -10.22 10.75
C PHE A 211 -31.57 -9.02 11.39
N VAL A 212 -30.41 -9.26 12.03
CA VAL A 212 -29.57 -8.15 12.54
C VAL A 212 -29.14 -7.26 11.40
N GLY A 213 -28.69 -7.82 10.28
CA GLY A 213 -28.33 -7.07 9.09
C GLY A 213 -29.48 -6.22 8.56
N LEU A 214 -30.69 -6.78 8.45
CA LEU A 214 -31.90 -6.05 8.03
C LEU A 214 -32.28 -4.93 9.01
N LYS A 215 -32.20 -5.19 10.32
CA LYS A 215 -32.55 -4.21 11.35
C LYS A 215 -31.59 -3.01 11.36
N LEU A 216 -30.29 -3.27 11.10
CA LEU A 216 -29.28 -2.21 10.96
C LEU A 216 -29.65 -1.26 9.82
N THR A 217 -30.07 -1.77 8.65
CA THR A 217 -30.52 -0.95 7.52
C THR A 217 -31.67 -0.03 7.92
N ASN A 218 -32.71 -0.58 8.53
CA ASN A 218 -33.89 0.19 8.93
C ASN A 218 -33.58 1.24 10.03
N SER A 219 -32.60 0.93 10.91
CA SER A 219 -32.14 1.86 11.93
C SER A 219 -31.40 3.05 11.34
N VAL A 220 -30.59 2.82 10.30
CA VAL A 220 -29.88 3.91 9.58
C VAL A 220 -30.88 4.85 8.91
N GLU A 221 -31.88 4.32 8.21
CA GLU A 221 -32.90 5.14 7.57
C GLU A 221 -33.71 5.94 8.59
N SER A 222 -33.98 5.37 9.79
CA SER A 222 -34.70 6.08 10.85
C SER A 222 -33.87 7.18 11.55
N ILE A 223 -32.58 6.96 11.68
CA ILE A 223 -31.60 7.95 12.20
C ILE A 223 -31.36 9.04 11.16
N ALA A 224 -31.32 8.68 9.88
CA ALA A 224 -31.18 9.61 8.75
C ALA A 224 -32.27 10.70 8.77
N ASN A 225 -33.47 10.33 9.10
CA ASN A 225 -34.59 11.26 9.16
C ASN A 225 -34.63 12.16 10.42
N LYS A 226 -33.74 11.92 11.41
CA LYS A 226 -33.78 12.62 12.71
C LYS A 226 -32.55 13.48 13.03
N THR A 227 -31.46 13.35 12.28
CA THR A 227 -30.18 14.04 12.56
C THR A 227 -29.76 14.98 11.43
N PRO A 228 -28.97 16.04 11.73
CA PRO A 228 -28.45 16.93 10.70
C PRO A 228 -27.63 16.13 9.68
N VAL A 229 -27.87 16.37 8.41
CA VAL A 229 -27.37 15.64 7.22
C VAL A 229 -25.83 15.39 7.26
N LYS A 230 -25.07 16.34 7.80
CA LYS A 230 -23.58 16.28 7.82
C LYS A 230 -22.98 15.11 8.63
N ARG A 231 -23.57 14.75 9.78
CA ARG A 231 -23.08 13.64 10.62
C ARG A 231 -23.48 12.26 10.10
N LEU A 232 -24.49 12.22 9.27
CA LEU A 232 -25.07 11.01 8.73
C LEU A 232 -24.24 10.41 7.60
N GLY A 233 -23.65 11.24 6.74
CA GLY A 233 -22.82 10.79 5.62
C GLY A 233 -21.69 9.86 6.10
N VAL A 234 -21.02 10.26 7.18
CA VAL A 234 -19.89 9.51 7.74
C VAL A 234 -20.30 8.22 8.44
N ALA A 235 -21.44 8.17 9.14
CA ALA A 235 -21.90 6.96 9.83
C ALA A 235 -22.45 5.89 8.87
N ARG A 236 -22.90 6.30 7.69
CA ARG A 236 -23.61 5.45 6.74
C ARG A 236 -22.76 4.34 6.15
N LEU A 237 -21.54 4.64 5.70
CA LEU A 237 -20.65 3.66 5.08
C LEU A 237 -20.26 2.54 6.06
N PRO A 238 -19.79 2.81 7.30
CA PRO A 238 -19.52 1.76 8.28
C PRO A 238 -20.75 0.89 8.59
N ILE A 239 -21.93 1.49 8.74
CA ILE A 239 -23.14 0.73 9.06
C ILE A 239 -23.57 -0.13 7.89
N SER A 240 -23.46 0.36 6.65
CA SER A 240 -23.75 -0.44 5.45
C SER A 240 -22.74 -1.58 5.24
N LEU A 241 -21.47 -1.41 5.64
CA LEU A 241 -20.49 -2.48 5.67
C LEU A 241 -20.82 -3.53 6.73
N LEU A 242 -21.31 -3.11 7.90
CA LEU A 242 -21.80 -4.05 8.92
C LEU A 242 -23.01 -4.84 8.42
N GLU A 243 -23.95 -4.20 7.72
CA GLU A 243 -25.08 -4.89 7.07
C GLU A 243 -24.58 -5.98 6.11
N LEU A 244 -23.61 -5.63 5.25
CA LEU A 244 -22.98 -6.56 4.31
C LEU A 244 -22.31 -7.73 5.04
N LEU A 245 -21.57 -7.43 6.11
CA LEU A 245 -20.87 -8.41 6.93
C LEU A 245 -21.84 -9.40 7.59
N PHE A 246 -22.93 -8.92 8.21
CA PHE A 246 -23.92 -9.79 8.83
C PHE A 246 -24.64 -10.70 7.82
N LYS A 247 -24.95 -10.20 6.63
CA LYS A 247 -25.50 -11.02 5.52
C LYS A 247 -24.51 -12.08 5.06
N PHE A 248 -23.22 -11.73 4.96
CA PHE A 248 -22.17 -12.66 4.60
C PHE A 248 -21.96 -13.73 5.68
N ILE A 249 -21.92 -13.35 6.97
CA ILE A 249 -21.84 -14.28 8.10
C ILE A 249 -23.03 -15.26 8.07
N ALA A 250 -24.25 -14.78 7.78
CA ALA A 250 -25.41 -15.65 7.67
C ALA A 250 -25.21 -16.77 6.61
N ILE A 251 -24.65 -16.42 5.45
CA ILE A 251 -24.35 -17.40 4.39
C ILE A 251 -23.26 -18.37 4.83
N LEU A 252 -22.19 -17.90 5.49
CA LEU A 252 -21.14 -18.77 6.03
C LEU A 252 -21.70 -19.78 7.03
N LEU A 253 -22.59 -19.35 7.91
CA LEU A 253 -23.23 -20.22 8.90
C LEU A 253 -24.12 -21.27 8.23
N ILE A 254 -24.85 -20.91 7.16
CA ILE A 254 -25.65 -21.87 6.37
C ILE A 254 -24.73 -22.89 5.68
N VAL A 255 -23.66 -22.44 5.02
CA VAL A 255 -22.69 -23.33 4.37
C VAL A 255 -22.09 -24.30 5.39
N ARG A 256 -21.71 -23.80 6.57
CA ARG A 256 -21.18 -24.64 7.65
C ARG A 256 -22.20 -25.63 8.18
N ALA A 257 -23.45 -25.22 8.34
CA ALA A 257 -24.55 -26.11 8.77
C ALA A 257 -24.76 -27.22 7.74
N LEU A 258 -24.73 -26.91 6.45
CA LEU A 258 -24.89 -27.89 5.37
C LEU A 258 -23.73 -28.90 5.34
N HIS A 259 -22.48 -28.47 5.54
CA HIS A 259 -21.33 -29.38 5.67
C HIS A 259 -21.46 -30.32 6.89
N LEU A 260 -21.85 -29.76 8.05
CA LEU A 260 -22.02 -30.56 9.26
C LEU A 260 -23.19 -31.57 9.17
N SER A 261 -24.21 -31.27 8.36
CA SER A 261 -25.33 -32.15 8.17
C SER A 261 -24.94 -33.52 7.58
N GLY A 262 -23.82 -33.61 6.84
CA GLY A 262 -23.38 -34.81 6.14
C GLY A 262 -24.32 -35.29 5.03
N LEU A 263 -25.36 -34.50 4.69
CA LEU A 263 -26.37 -34.84 3.70
C LEU A 263 -25.96 -34.52 2.27
N ILE A 264 -24.79 -33.91 2.06
CA ILE A 264 -24.34 -33.43 0.76
C ILE A 264 -23.26 -34.35 0.25
N GLY A 265 -23.38 -34.75 -1.01
CA GLY A 265 -22.41 -35.60 -1.69
C GLY A 265 -21.18 -34.80 -2.16
N LEU A 266 -20.24 -35.49 -2.83
CA LEU A 266 -18.94 -34.93 -3.21
C LEU A 266 -19.07 -33.74 -4.15
N LYS A 267 -19.93 -33.78 -5.15
CA LYS A 267 -20.14 -32.66 -6.10
C LYS A 267 -20.80 -31.47 -5.42
N GLY A 268 -21.75 -31.76 -4.53
CA GLY A 268 -22.41 -30.73 -3.73
C GLY A 268 -21.46 -30.03 -2.75
N SER A 269 -20.54 -30.76 -2.12
CA SER A 269 -19.55 -30.17 -1.20
C SER A 269 -18.57 -29.24 -1.93
N LEU A 270 -18.10 -29.61 -3.11
CA LEU A 270 -17.23 -28.77 -3.94
C LEU A 270 -17.91 -27.46 -4.37
N PHE A 271 -19.21 -27.50 -4.67
CA PHE A 271 -20.00 -26.31 -4.95
C PHE A 271 -20.18 -25.44 -3.71
N LEU A 272 -20.47 -26.06 -2.56
CA LEU A 272 -20.62 -25.34 -1.28
C LEU A 272 -19.35 -24.65 -0.83
N ASP A 273 -18.18 -25.22 -1.09
CA ASP A 273 -16.88 -24.60 -0.77
C ASP A 273 -16.67 -23.28 -1.52
N GLN A 274 -17.25 -23.15 -2.71
CA GLN A 274 -17.19 -21.92 -3.51
C GLN A 274 -18.30 -20.91 -3.18
N LEU A 275 -19.39 -21.35 -2.57
CA LEU A 275 -20.55 -20.52 -2.28
C LEU A 275 -20.23 -19.25 -1.44
N PRO A 276 -19.34 -19.29 -0.43
CA PRO A 276 -18.92 -18.08 0.28
C PRO A 276 -18.30 -17.05 -0.63
N TYR A 277 -17.44 -17.46 -1.56
CA TYR A 277 -16.82 -16.56 -2.53
C TYR A 277 -17.85 -15.97 -3.48
N PHE A 278 -18.73 -16.79 -4.05
CA PHE A 278 -19.79 -16.33 -4.96
C PHE A 278 -20.76 -15.38 -4.28
N SER A 279 -21.14 -15.69 -3.04
CA SER A 279 -22.04 -14.82 -2.26
C SER A 279 -21.39 -13.50 -1.87
N ALA A 280 -20.10 -13.50 -1.52
CA ALA A 280 -19.38 -12.27 -1.24
C ALA A 280 -19.33 -11.36 -2.48
N LEU A 281 -19.00 -11.92 -3.65
CA LEU A 281 -18.95 -11.20 -4.91
C LEU A 281 -20.33 -10.61 -5.26
N PHE A 282 -21.38 -11.42 -5.14
CA PHE A 282 -22.76 -11.00 -5.47
C PHE A 282 -23.30 -9.95 -4.48
N LEU A 283 -23.10 -10.15 -3.18
CA LEU A 283 -23.50 -9.18 -2.17
C LEU A 283 -22.75 -7.85 -2.32
N PHE A 284 -21.46 -7.91 -2.63
CA PHE A 284 -20.67 -6.72 -2.88
C PHE A 284 -21.13 -5.98 -4.14
N ALA A 285 -21.45 -6.70 -5.21
CA ALA A 285 -21.97 -6.11 -6.44
C ALA A 285 -23.36 -5.46 -6.26
N LEU A 286 -24.20 -5.96 -5.35
CA LEU A 286 -25.47 -5.32 -4.98
C LEU A 286 -25.26 -4.12 -4.04
N TRP A 287 -24.23 -4.18 -3.19
CA TRP A 287 -23.92 -3.12 -2.23
C TRP A 287 -23.35 -1.86 -2.92
N LEU A 288 -22.47 -2.02 -3.92
CA LEU A 288 -21.82 -0.90 -4.61
C LEU A 288 -22.81 0.14 -5.16
N PRO A 289 -23.80 -0.22 -6.00
CA PRO A 289 -24.76 0.77 -6.53
C PRO A 289 -25.65 1.36 -5.42
N LYS A 290 -25.94 0.58 -4.36
CA LYS A 290 -26.68 1.10 -3.22
C LYS A 290 -25.93 2.25 -2.54
N GLN A 291 -24.63 2.15 -2.39
CA GLN A 291 -23.80 3.24 -1.84
C GLN A 291 -23.70 4.42 -2.80
N LEU A 292 -23.50 4.17 -4.08
CA LEU A 292 -23.36 5.20 -5.09
C LEU A 292 -24.61 6.11 -5.21
N PHE A 293 -25.81 5.55 -4.98
CA PHE A 293 -27.08 6.28 -5.11
C PHE A 293 -27.71 6.73 -3.79
N SER A 294 -27.12 6.40 -2.68
CA SER A 294 -27.76 6.54 -1.37
C SER A 294 -27.49 7.85 -0.65
N GLY A 295 -26.64 8.79 -1.17
CA GLY A 295 -26.34 10.06 -0.51
C GLY A 295 -27.31 11.17 -0.90
N ASP A 296 -27.78 11.98 0.05
CA ASP A 296 -28.43 13.27 -0.26
C ASP A 296 -27.40 14.26 -0.83
N VAL A 297 -26.13 14.02 -0.56
CA VAL A 297 -24.95 14.75 -1.04
C VAL A 297 -24.23 14.00 -2.16
N GLY A 298 -24.62 12.76 -2.41
CA GLY A 298 -24.00 11.91 -3.45
C GLY A 298 -24.22 12.52 -4.83
N PHE A 299 -23.14 12.60 -5.58
CA PHE A 299 -23.04 13.04 -6.96
C PHE A 299 -24.15 12.52 -7.90
N LEU A 300 -24.81 11.41 -7.52
CA LEU A 300 -25.84 10.72 -8.29
C LEU A 300 -27.21 10.62 -7.59
N SER A 301 -27.39 11.32 -6.46
CA SER A 301 -28.65 11.28 -5.70
C SER A 301 -29.86 11.78 -6.51
N SER A 302 -29.64 12.71 -7.44
CA SER A 302 -30.67 13.31 -8.31
C SER A 302 -31.13 12.42 -9.48
N LEU A 303 -30.58 11.21 -9.63
CA LEU A 303 -30.96 10.30 -10.70
C LEU A 303 -32.34 9.67 -10.47
N ASN A 304 -33.13 9.54 -11.55
CA ASN A 304 -34.45 8.90 -11.53
C ASN A 304 -34.38 7.44 -11.03
N LEU A 305 -35.41 6.98 -10.33
CA LEU A 305 -35.54 5.61 -9.79
C LEU A 305 -35.26 4.52 -10.84
N ASN A 306 -35.71 4.68 -12.07
CA ASN A 306 -35.47 3.74 -13.17
C ASN A 306 -33.98 3.58 -13.47
N LYS A 307 -33.17 4.66 -13.40
CA LYS A 307 -31.71 4.59 -13.62
C LYS A 307 -31.02 3.88 -12.45
N LYS A 308 -31.48 4.08 -11.21
CA LYS A 308 -30.95 3.36 -10.03
C LYS A 308 -31.18 1.84 -10.17
N VAL A 309 -32.38 1.41 -10.56
CA VAL A 309 -32.71 0.00 -10.76
C VAL A 309 -31.88 -0.61 -11.89
N THR A 310 -31.77 0.09 -13.04
CA THR A 310 -30.97 -0.38 -14.17
C THR A 310 -29.50 -0.55 -13.82
N THR A 311 -28.92 0.39 -13.09
CA THR A 311 -27.52 0.29 -12.66
C THR A 311 -27.33 -0.87 -11.68
N SER A 312 -28.22 -1.03 -10.70
CA SER A 312 -28.16 -2.16 -9.76
C SER A 312 -28.24 -3.50 -10.48
N SER A 313 -29.12 -3.63 -11.49
CA SER A 313 -29.23 -4.86 -12.29
C SER A 313 -27.98 -5.14 -13.12
N ASN A 314 -27.30 -4.11 -13.64
CA ASN A 314 -26.05 -4.27 -14.39
C ASN A 314 -24.91 -4.79 -13.49
N PHE A 315 -24.81 -4.29 -12.24
CA PHE A 315 -23.81 -4.79 -11.29
C PHE A 315 -24.09 -6.23 -10.86
N ALA A 316 -25.34 -6.57 -10.60
CA ALA A 316 -25.75 -7.95 -10.33
C ALA A 316 -25.40 -8.87 -11.50
N GLY A 317 -25.70 -8.44 -12.74
CA GLY A 317 -25.33 -9.16 -13.94
C GLY A 317 -23.83 -9.35 -14.11
N ALA A 318 -23.03 -8.33 -13.82
CA ALA A 318 -21.57 -8.43 -13.86
C ALA A 318 -21.03 -9.44 -12.84
N ALA A 319 -21.58 -9.48 -11.62
CA ALA A 319 -21.23 -10.50 -10.64
C ALA A 319 -21.61 -11.91 -11.09
N ILE A 320 -22.79 -12.09 -11.69
CA ILE A 320 -23.22 -13.39 -12.23
C ILE A 320 -22.26 -13.85 -13.34
N VAL A 321 -21.83 -12.95 -14.23
CA VAL A 321 -20.83 -13.27 -15.26
C VAL A 321 -19.53 -13.78 -14.64
N LEU A 322 -19.00 -13.11 -13.61
CA LEU A 322 -17.78 -13.56 -12.93
C LEU A 322 -17.97 -14.92 -12.27
N ILE A 323 -19.10 -15.14 -11.61
CA ILE A 323 -19.45 -16.43 -11.00
C ILE A 323 -19.53 -17.55 -12.05
N LEU A 324 -20.14 -17.26 -13.22
CA LEU A 324 -20.26 -18.23 -14.29
C LEU A 324 -18.90 -18.57 -14.92
N PHE A 325 -17.98 -17.61 -15.04
CA PHE A 325 -16.60 -17.91 -15.45
C PHE A 325 -15.91 -18.88 -14.48
N ASP A 326 -15.99 -18.59 -13.18
CA ASP A 326 -15.35 -19.44 -12.18
C ASP A 326 -16.01 -20.83 -12.10
N LEU A 327 -17.33 -20.89 -12.26
CA LEU A 327 -18.09 -22.17 -12.28
C LEU A 327 -17.73 -22.99 -13.52
N SER A 328 -17.61 -22.38 -14.71
CA SER A 328 -17.22 -23.09 -15.93
C SER A 328 -15.79 -23.61 -15.85
N ALA A 329 -14.85 -22.82 -15.33
CA ALA A 329 -13.47 -23.22 -15.10
C ALA A 329 -13.37 -24.39 -14.10
N THR A 330 -14.16 -24.36 -13.04
CA THR A 330 -14.25 -25.46 -12.07
C THR A 330 -14.82 -26.73 -12.70
N GLY A 331 -15.84 -26.59 -13.53
CA GLY A 331 -16.44 -27.69 -14.29
C GLY A 331 -15.42 -28.38 -15.20
N LEU A 332 -14.57 -27.62 -15.87
CA LEU A 332 -13.47 -28.14 -16.69
C LEU A 332 -12.42 -28.85 -15.83
N ALA A 333 -11.98 -28.21 -14.73
CA ALA A 333 -10.97 -28.78 -13.83
C ALA A 333 -11.42 -30.09 -13.17
N GLN A 334 -12.72 -30.25 -12.93
CA GLN A 334 -13.32 -31.49 -12.38
C GLN A 334 -13.68 -32.52 -13.46
N THR A 335 -13.30 -32.30 -14.72
CA THR A 335 -13.62 -33.15 -15.86
C THR A 335 -15.13 -33.40 -16.04
N SER A 336 -15.98 -32.51 -15.51
CA SER A 336 -17.44 -32.58 -15.63
C SER A 336 -17.96 -32.03 -16.97
N ILE A 337 -17.13 -31.23 -17.67
CA ILE A 337 -17.37 -30.72 -19.01
C ILE A 337 -16.12 -30.89 -19.88
N THR A 338 -16.32 -30.99 -21.19
CA THR A 338 -15.24 -31.05 -22.17
C THR A 338 -14.66 -29.67 -22.46
N GLN A 339 -13.45 -29.62 -23.03
CA GLN A 339 -12.79 -28.36 -23.45
C GLN A 339 -13.65 -27.56 -24.44
N ASP A 340 -14.32 -28.23 -25.37
CA ASP A 340 -15.20 -27.62 -26.34
C ASP A 340 -16.43 -26.99 -25.68
N THR A 341 -17.02 -27.69 -24.71
CA THR A 341 -18.11 -27.18 -23.88
C THR A 341 -17.72 -25.97 -23.07
N TYR A 342 -16.52 -26.02 -22.48
CA TYR A 342 -15.95 -24.86 -21.75
C TYR A 342 -15.79 -23.65 -22.67
N SER A 343 -15.20 -23.83 -23.87
CA SER A 343 -14.98 -22.77 -24.83
C SER A 343 -16.31 -22.13 -25.29
N PHE A 344 -17.32 -22.95 -25.52
CA PHE A 344 -18.67 -22.50 -25.89
C PHE A 344 -19.35 -21.74 -24.73
N ALA A 345 -19.27 -22.25 -23.50
CA ALA A 345 -19.81 -21.57 -22.32
C ALA A 345 -19.16 -20.20 -22.14
N VAL A 346 -17.82 -20.11 -22.22
CA VAL A 346 -17.08 -18.86 -22.10
C VAL A 346 -17.48 -17.87 -23.18
N LEU A 347 -17.74 -18.33 -24.44
CA LEU A 347 -18.23 -17.45 -25.51
C LEU A 347 -19.58 -16.81 -25.14
N ILE A 348 -20.54 -17.60 -24.68
CA ILE A 348 -21.88 -17.10 -24.29
C ILE A 348 -21.77 -16.14 -23.11
N ILE A 349 -20.97 -16.49 -22.12
CA ILE A 349 -20.74 -15.66 -20.92
C ILE A 349 -20.08 -14.33 -21.33
N THR A 350 -19.08 -14.35 -22.20
CA THR A 350 -18.38 -13.14 -22.69
C THR A 350 -19.31 -12.25 -23.53
N ILE A 351 -20.16 -12.80 -24.36
CA ILE A 351 -21.18 -12.03 -25.10
C ILE A 351 -22.17 -11.37 -24.13
N SER A 352 -22.66 -12.12 -23.14
CA SER A 352 -23.58 -11.56 -22.13
C SER A 352 -22.90 -10.46 -21.30
N ALA A 353 -21.62 -10.62 -20.94
CA ALA A 353 -20.79 -9.60 -20.29
C ALA A 353 -20.67 -8.35 -21.16
N SER A 354 -20.45 -8.52 -22.46
CA SER A 354 -20.37 -7.42 -23.42
C SER A 354 -21.67 -6.61 -23.47
N LEU A 355 -22.81 -7.25 -23.41
CA LEU A 355 -24.11 -6.56 -23.34
C LEU A 355 -24.28 -5.76 -22.05
N ILE A 356 -23.81 -6.30 -20.92
CA ILE A 356 -23.81 -5.61 -19.62
C ILE A 356 -22.88 -4.40 -19.66
N LEU A 357 -21.65 -4.58 -20.13
CA LEU A 357 -20.67 -3.50 -20.27
C LEU A 357 -21.16 -2.40 -21.20
N TRP A 358 -21.85 -2.74 -22.29
CA TRP A 358 -22.47 -1.76 -23.17
C TRP A 358 -23.53 -0.91 -22.45
N ARG A 359 -24.40 -1.54 -21.63
CA ARG A 359 -25.37 -0.82 -20.80
C ARG A 359 -24.69 0.09 -19.79
N VAL A 360 -23.59 -0.37 -19.17
CA VAL A 360 -22.79 0.44 -18.25
C VAL A 360 -22.17 1.65 -18.97
N CYS A 361 -21.58 1.44 -20.15
CA CYS A 361 -21.04 2.52 -20.98
C CYS A 361 -22.10 3.58 -21.32
N LYS A 362 -23.32 3.15 -21.64
CA LYS A 362 -24.44 4.06 -21.88
C LYS A 362 -24.82 4.85 -20.63
N SER A 363 -24.87 4.19 -19.47
CA SER A 363 -25.15 4.84 -18.19
C SER A 363 -24.10 5.88 -17.82
N ILE A 364 -22.81 5.62 -18.06
CA ILE A 364 -21.71 6.57 -17.83
C ILE A 364 -21.87 7.81 -18.71
N LYS A 365 -22.18 7.66 -20.00
CA LYS A 365 -22.44 8.80 -20.90
C LYS A 365 -23.65 9.64 -20.46
N ASP A 366 -24.72 8.98 -20.03
CA ASP A 366 -25.90 9.68 -19.54
C ASP A 366 -25.59 10.51 -18.26
N ILE A 367 -24.73 9.99 -17.38
CA ILE A 367 -24.25 10.71 -16.18
C ILE A 367 -23.39 11.89 -16.60
N GLU A 368 -22.45 11.69 -17.52
CA GLU A 368 -21.58 12.76 -18.03
C GLU A 368 -22.37 13.91 -18.66
N SER A 369 -23.43 13.60 -19.43
CA SER A 369 -24.29 14.61 -20.04
C SER A 369 -25.08 15.41 -19.00
N LEU A 370 -25.55 14.78 -17.93
CA LEU A 370 -26.26 15.44 -16.83
C LEU A 370 -25.33 16.37 -16.03
N LEU A 371 -24.08 15.98 -15.84
CA LEU A 371 -23.08 16.81 -15.19
C LEU A 371 -22.70 18.01 -16.04
N ALA A 372 -22.55 17.83 -17.35
CA ALA A 372 -22.28 18.92 -18.27
C ALA A 372 -23.41 19.96 -18.26
N GLN A 373 -24.68 19.55 -18.12
CA GLN A 373 -25.80 20.47 -18.02
C GLN A 373 -25.80 21.27 -16.68
N LYS A 374 -25.46 20.65 -15.54
CA LYS A 374 -25.37 21.34 -14.25
C LYS A 374 -24.18 22.32 -14.15
N GLN A 375 -23.10 22.09 -14.90
CA GLN A 375 -21.89 22.93 -14.89
C GLN A 375 -22.00 24.23 -15.74
N VAL A 376 -23.05 24.41 -16.52
CA VAL A 376 -23.26 25.65 -17.31
C VAL A 376 -23.61 26.82 -16.40
N ASP A 377 -24.09 26.56 -15.17
CA ASP A 377 -24.48 27.59 -14.21
C ASP A 377 -23.35 28.07 -13.27
N ASP A 378 -22.21 27.37 -13.24
CA ASP A 378 -21.04 27.71 -12.39
C ASP A 378 -19.76 27.87 -13.24
N GLU A 379 -19.47 29.10 -13.64
CA GLU A 379 -18.41 29.47 -14.57
C GLU A 379 -17.00 29.58 -13.96
N GLN A 380 -16.68 28.97 -12.84
CA GLN A 380 -15.32 29.05 -12.28
C GLN A 380 -14.71 27.68 -11.95
N PHE A 381 -13.69 27.34 -12.76
CA PHE A 381 -12.56 26.50 -12.39
C PHE A 381 -12.86 25.00 -12.11
N ARG A 382 -13.35 24.23 -13.08
CA ARG A 382 -13.27 22.76 -12.98
C ARG A 382 -12.34 22.15 -14.02
N ILE A 383 -11.27 21.66 -13.47
CA ILE A 383 -10.09 21.02 -14.03
C ILE A 383 -10.42 20.10 -15.20
N SER A 384 -9.77 20.36 -16.33
CA SER A 384 -9.74 19.55 -17.56
C SER A 384 -9.47 18.04 -17.34
N PHE A 385 -8.97 17.66 -16.16
CA PHE A 385 -8.64 16.29 -15.77
C PHE A 385 -9.91 15.46 -15.46
N SER A 386 -10.93 16.06 -14.84
CA SER A 386 -12.18 15.34 -14.48
C SER A 386 -13.00 14.89 -15.72
N ARG A 387 -12.78 15.48 -16.89
CA ARG A 387 -13.41 15.08 -18.15
C ARG A 387 -12.61 14.04 -18.95
N ARG A 388 -11.28 13.96 -18.77
CA ARG A 388 -10.44 13.03 -19.53
C ARG A 388 -10.52 11.60 -19.02
N LEU A 389 -10.61 11.43 -17.71
CA LEU A 389 -10.63 10.12 -17.07
C LEU A 389 -11.87 9.28 -17.44
N PRO A 390 -13.12 9.78 -17.34
CA PRO A 390 -14.31 9.06 -17.80
C PRO A 390 -14.25 8.66 -19.27
N ASN A 391 -13.73 9.54 -20.14
CA ASN A 391 -13.57 9.27 -21.55
C ASN A 391 -12.56 8.16 -21.85
N LEU A 392 -11.46 8.09 -21.11
CA LEU A 392 -10.48 6.99 -21.22
C LEU A 392 -11.09 5.67 -20.76
N ILE A 393 -11.75 5.65 -19.62
CA ILE A 393 -12.45 4.47 -19.10
C ILE A 393 -13.49 4.00 -20.10
N HIS A 394 -14.29 4.91 -20.65
CA HIS A 394 -15.30 4.60 -21.65
C HIS A 394 -14.69 3.98 -22.92
N ARG A 395 -13.61 4.54 -23.47
CA ARG A 395 -12.91 4.00 -24.65
C ARG A 395 -12.35 2.60 -24.37
N PHE A 396 -11.76 2.42 -23.21
CA PHE A 396 -11.23 1.13 -22.78
C PHE A 396 -12.33 0.07 -22.64
N LEU A 397 -13.46 0.41 -22.01
CA LEU A 397 -14.61 -0.47 -21.88
C LEU A 397 -15.20 -0.84 -23.26
N ILE A 398 -15.30 0.09 -24.20
CA ILE A 398 -15.75 -0.19 -25.56
C ILE A 398 -14.77 -1.14 -26.26
N LEU A 399 -13.46 -0.92 -26.13
CA LEU A 399 -12.46 -1.79 -26.74
C LEU A 399 -12.59 -3.23 -26.20
N SER A 400 -12.68 -3.39 -24.88
CA SER A 400 -12.84 -4.71 -24.25
C SER A 400 -14.15 -5.40 -24.62
N LEU A 401 -15.24 -4.63 -24.79
CA LEU A 401 -16.55 -5.10 -25.18
C LEU A 401 -16.56 -5.81 -26.56
N PHE A 402 -15.78 -5.32 -27.51
CA PHE A 402 -15.67 -5.94 -28.85
C PHE A 402 -14.53 -6.94 -28.94
N LEU A 403 -13.39 -6.64 -28.35
CA LEU A 403 -12.18 -7.45 -28.45
C LEU A 403 -12.33 -8.80 -27.72
N ALA A 404 -12.94 -8.82 -26.55
CA ALA A 404 -13.04 -10.04 -25.75
C ALA A 404 -13.88 -11.15 -26.44
N PRO A 405 -15.11 -10.90 -26.93
CA PRO A 405 -15.86 -11.94 -27.67
C PRO A 405 -15.16 -12.38 -28.96
N ILE A 406 -14.47 -11.47 -29.65
CA ILE A 406 -13.72 -11.80 -30.87
C ILE A 406 -12.57 -12.75 -30.54
N LEU A 407 -11.82 -12.48 -29.49
CA LEU A 407 -10.73 -13.36 -29.04
C LEU A 407 -11.24 -14.77 -28.70
N VAL A 408 -12.35 -14.86 -27.96
CA VAL A 408 -12.97 -16.17 -27.66
C VAL A 408 -13.47 -16.87 -28.93
N ALA A 409 -14.12 -16.14 -29.83
CA ALA A 409 -14.64 -16.68 -31.07
C ALA A 409 -13.55 -17.24 -32.00
N VAL A 410 -12.36 -16.62 -32.01
CA VAL A 410 -11.20 -17.09 -32.78
C VAL A 410 -10.53 -18.31 -32.12
N GLY A 411 -10.75 -18.53 -30.80
CA GLY A 411 -10.18 -19.66 -30.06
C GLY A 411 -9.24 -19.25 -28.90
N TYR A 412 -8.95 -17.96 -28.74
CA TYR A 412 -8.18 -17.45 -27.59
C TYR A 412 -9.08 -17.27 -26.36
N VAL A 413 -9.61 -18.40 -25.87
CA VAL A 413 -10.66 -18.45 -24.82
C VAL A 413 -10.17 -17.81 -23.52
N ASN A 414 -8.96 -18.14 -23.08
CA ASN A 414 -8.40 -17.63 -21.84
C ASN A 414 -8.14 -16.11 -21.91
N ALA A 415 -7.60 -15.62 -23.04
CA ALA A 415 -7.35 -14.18 -23.21
C ALA A 415 -8.67 -13.36 -23.20
N GLY A 416 -9.71 -13.84 -23.89
CA GLY A 416 -11.01 -13.16 -23.91
C GLY A 416 -11.71 -13.19 -22.56
N GLN A 417 -11.62 -14.31 -21.82
CA GLN A 417 -12.14 -14.43 -20.46
C GLN A 417 -11.42 -13.46 -19.51
N GLU A 418 -10.09 -13.44 -19.54
CA GLU A 418 -9.30 -12.59 -18.63
C GLU A 418 -9.49 -11.11 -18.93
N LEU A 419 -9.56 -10.72 -20.20
CA LEU A 419 -9.87 -9.35 -20.59
C LEU A 419 -11.25 -8.90 -20.06
N THR A 420 -12.26 -9.76 -20.15
CA THR A 420 -13.61 -9.48 -19.64
C THR A 420 -13.61 -9.37 -18.12
N ARG A 421 -12.95 -10.30 -17.43
CA ARG A 421 -12.82 -10.35 -15.98
C ARG A 421 -12.14 -9.09 -15.45
N SER A 422 -11.00 -8.74 -16.02
CA SER A 422 -10.22 -7.56 -15.65
C SER A 422 -11.00 -6.27 -15.90
N ALA A 423 -11.74 -6.16 -16.99
CA ALA A 423 -12.59 -5.00 -17.26
C ALA A 423 -13.69 -4.82 -16.21
N ILE A 424 -14.40 -5.89 -15.83
CA ILE A 424 -15.46 -5.86 -14.82
C ILE A 424 -14.89 -5.53 -13.44
N LEU A 425 -13.79 -6.17 -13.05
CA LEU A 425 -13.15 -5.94 -11.74
C LEU A 425 -12.56 -4.54 -11.64
N SER A 426 -11.96 -4.01 -12.72
CA SER A 426 -11.45 -2.64 -12.78
C SER A 426 -12.56 -1.62 -12.59
N LEU A 427 -13.71 -1.82 -13.23
CA LEU A 427 -14.88 -0.97 -13.04
C LEU A 427 -15.36 -1.00 -11.59
N GLY A 428 -15.45 -2.19 -10.99
CA GLY A 428 -15.79 -2.36 -9.58
C GLY A 428 -14.82 -1.65 -8.63
N LEU A 429 -13.52 -1.74 -8.92
CA LEU A 429 -12.48 -1.06 -8.14
C LEU A 429 -12.59 0.47 -8.25
N ILE A 430 -12.77 1.01 -9.46
CA ILE A 430 -12.93 2.46 -9.68
C ILE A 430 -14.10 3.00 -8.84
N ILE A 431 -15.25 2.32 -8.88
CA ILE A 431 -16.42 2.74 -8.13
C ILE A 431 -16.18 2.65 -6.62
N THR A 432 -15.49 1.59 -6.18
CA THR A 432 -15.10 1.45 -4.76
C THR A 432 -14.20 2.59 -4.32
N VAL A 433 -13.22 2.98 -5.14
CA VAL A 433 -12.32 4.12 -4.87
C VAL A 433 -13.11 5.42 -4.76
N ILE A 434 -14.07 5.67 -5.67
CA ILE A 434 -14.93 6.86 -5.63
C ILE A 434 -15.74 6.90 -4.33
N ILE A 435 -16.38 5.78 -3.92
CA ILE A 435 -17.15 5.70 -2.68
C ILE A 435 -16.27 5.97 -1.46
N ILE A 436 -15.07 5.38 -1.42
CA ILE A 436 -14.13 5.59 -0.31
C ILE A 436 -13.62 7.04 -0.30
N GLN A 437 -13.36 7.63 -1.46
CA GLN A 437 -12.94 9.02 -1.60
C GLN A 437 -13.98 9.98 -1.02
N ASP A 438 -15.24 9.85 -1.42
CA ASP A 438 -16.33 10.67 -0.88
C ASP A 438 -16.41 10.53 0.64
N TYR A 439 -16.32 9.30 1.15
CA TYR A 439 -16.34 9.03 2.58
C TYR A 439 -15.18 9.68 3.33
N VAL A 440 -13.96 9.57 2.81
CA VAL A 440 -12.74 10.12 3.45
C VAL A 440 -12.81 11.66 3.49
N VAL A 441 -13.30 12.28 2.41
CA VAL A 441 -13.50 13.75 2.36
C VAL A 441 -14.58 14.19 3.35
N ASP A 442 -15.71 13.50 3.40
CA ASP A 442 -16.79 13.80 4.36
C ASP A 442 -16.32 13.65 5.81
N PHE A 443 -15.54 12.61 6.10
CA PHE A 443 -14.94 12.37 7.41
C PHE A 443 -13.97 13.51 7.79
N TYR A 444 -13.13 13.95 6.87
CA TYR A 444 -12.19 15.05 7.06
C TYR A 444 -12.94 16.36 7.40
N LEU A 445 -13.95 16.73 6.61
CA LEU A 445 -14.76 17.93 6.84
C LEU A 445 -15.52 17.87 8.17
N MET A 446 -16.02 16.69 8.56
CA MET A 446 -16.69 16.49 9.84
C MET A 446 -15.75 16.72 11.03
N VAL A 447 -14.51 16.21 10.97
CA VAL A 447 -13.52 16.35 12.06
C VAL A 447 -13.10 17.79 12.25
N LEU A 448 -12.95 18.56 11.17
CA LEU A 448 -12.54 19.97 11.23
C LEU A 448 -13.69 20.93 11.46
N GLY A 449 -14.95 20.46 11.37
CA GLY A 449 -16.13 21.32 11.52
C GLY A 449 -16.32 22.30 10.35
N GLU A 450 -15.72 22.01 9.20
CA GLU A 450 -15.77 22.87 8.01
C GLU A 450 -17.04 22.65 7.18
N GLU A 451 -17.39 23.64 6.33
CA GLU A 451 -18.58 23.59 5.47
C GLU A 451 -18.30 22.84 4.16
N GLU A 452 -19.35 22.42 3.44
CA GLU A 452 -19.26 21.67 2.18
C GLU A 452 -18.52 22.43 1.05
N ASP A 453 -18.54 23.75 1.10
CA ASP A 453 -17.80 24.62 0.14
C ASP A 453 -16.27 24.39 0.18
N ASN A 454 -15.76 23.73 1.23
CA ASN A 454 -14.33 23.47 1.41
C ASN A 454 -13.86 22.14 0.79
N ARG A 455 -14.71 21.44 0.02
CA ARG A 455 -14.34 20.19 -0.67
C ARG A 455 -13.24 20.37 -1.71
N ASP A 456 -13.10 21.53 -2.29
CA ASP A 456 -12.11 21.86 -3.33
C ASP A 456 -10.78 22.40 -2.75
N GLN A 457 -10.59 22.31 -1.42
CA GLN A 457 -9.33 22.66 -0.76
C GLN A 457 -8.21 21.68 -1.08
N LEU A 458 -6.97 22.09 -0.83
CA LEU A 458 -5.77 21.30 -1.11
C LEU A 458 -5.75 19.92 -0.43
N ILE A 459 -6.20 19.85 0.84
CA ILE A 459 -6.13 18.60 1.63
C ILE A 459 -7.07 17.51 1.10
N PRO A 460 -8.36 17.77 0.82
CA PRO A 460 -9.22 16.80 0.13
C PRO A 460 -8.64 16.30 -1.20
N ILE A 461 -8.05 17.18 -2.00
CA ILE A 461 -7.40 16.80 -3.26
C ILE A 461 -6.21 15.89 -3.03
N LEU A 462 -5.35 16.20 -2.04
CA LEU A 462 -4.23 15.34 -1.67
C LEU A 462 -4.67 13.97 -1.14
N LEU A 463 -5.73 13.91 -0.33
CA LEU A 463 -6.32 12.65 0.15
C LEU A 463 -6.82 11.80 -1.02
N SER A 464 -7.48 12.43 -2.00
CA SER A 464 -7.94 11.75 -3.23
C SER A 464 -6.75 11.19 -4.04
N PHE A 465 -5.67 11.95 -4.15
CA PHE A 465 -4.44 11.50 -4.84
C PHE A 465 -3.77 10.33 -4.12
N VAL A 466 -3.67 10.38 -2.79
CA VAL A 466 -3.14 9.25 -1.99
C VAL A 466 -4.01 8.00 -2.19
N LEU A 467 -5.33 8.14 -2.18
CA LEU A 467 -6.25 7.01 -2.39
C LEU A 467 -6.08 6.39 -3.79
N LEU A 468 -5.89 7.24 -4.81
CA LEU A 468 -5.57 6.78 -6.16
C LEU A 468 -4.27 5.96 -6.18
N LEU A 469 -3.20 6.46 -5.55
CA LEU A 469 -1.93 5.73 -5.45
C LEU A 469 -2.09 4.38 -4.73
N VAL A 470 -2.85 4.35 -3.64
CA VAL A 470 -3.16 3.10 -2.90
C VAL A 470 -3.96 2.13 -3.75
N SER A 471 -4.75 2.60 -4.72
CA SER A 471 -5.52 1.72 -5.61
C SER A 471 -4.68 1.07 -6.73
N LEU A 472 -3.50 1.60 -7.09
CA LEU A 472 -2.66 1.09 -8.18
C LEU A 472 -2.24 -0.39 -8.00
N PRO A 473 -1.79 -0.86 -6.82
CA PRO A 473 -1.47 -2.26 -6.63
C PRO A 473 -2.66 -3.20 -6.90
N PHE A 474 -3.88 -2.79 -6.54
CA PHE A 474 -5.08 -3.58 -6.80
C PHE A 474 -5.37 -3.65 -8.31
N PHE A 475 -5.19 -2.54 -9.05
CA PHE A 475 -5.25 -2.58 -10.52
C PHE A 475 -4.21 -3.53 -11.10
N ALA A 476 -2.99 -3.49 -10.61
CA ALA A 476 -1.92 -4.37 -11.08
C ALA A 476 -2.29 -5.85 -10.88
N VAL A 477 -2.85 -6.24 -9.72
CA VAL A 477 -3.32 -7.61 -9.46
C VAL A 477 -4.47 -8.01 -10.39
N ILE A 478 -5.43 -7.11 -10.62
CA ILE A 478 -6.55 -7.35 -11.55
C ILE A 478 -6.03 -7.65 -12.97
N TRP A 479 -4.92 -7.03 -13.38
CA TRP A 479 -4.29 -7.19 -14.69
C TRP A 479 -3.20 -8.26 -14.72
N GLY A 480 -3.16 -9.15 -13.73
CA GLY A 480 -2.33 -10.35 -13.75
C GLY A 480 -0.94 -10.20 -13.14
N VAL A 481 -0.61 -9.03 -12.55
CA VAL A 481 0.62 -8.90 -11.77
C VAL A 481 0.49 -9.77 -10.51
N ARG A 482 1.49 -10.61 -10.28
CA ARG A 482 1.49 -11.52 -9.13
C ARG A 482 1.70 -10.76 -7.82
N GLN A 483 1.02 -11.22 -6.77
CA GLN A 483 1.14 -10.61 -5.44
C GLN A 483 2.59 -10.59 -4.95
N GLN A 484 3.35 -11.63 -5.25
CA GLN A 484 4.76 -11.75 -4.87
C GLN A 484 5.63 -10.66 -5.53
N GLU A 485 5.35 -10.30 -6.78
CA GLU A 485 6.04 -9.21 -7.49
C GLU A 485 5.74 -7.85 -6.83
N LEU A 486 4.49 -7.62 -6.43
CA LEU A 486 4.12 -6.40 -5.70
C LEU A 486 4.78 -6.31 -4.32
N LEU A 487 4.85 -7.43 -3.60
CA LEU A 487 5.54 -7.49 -2.31
C LEU A 487 7.05 -7.24 -2.48
N GLU A 488 7.63 -7.67 -3.59
CA GLU A 488 9.04 -7.41 -3.90
C GLU A 488 9.28 -5.93 -4.24
N ILE A 489 8.43 -5.34 -5.09
CA ILE A 489 8.46 -3.89 -5.38
C ILE A 489 8.33 -3.10 -4.08
N TRP A 490 7.40 -3.49 -3.20
CA TRP A 490 7.22 -2.86 -1.90
C TRP A 490 8.44 -3.00 -0.99
N SER A 491 9.01 -4.21 -0.93
CA SER A 491 10.24 -4.48 -0.17
C SER A 491 11.42 -3.65 -0.67
N ASN A 492 11.58 -3.56 -2.00
CA ASN A 492 12.62 -2.75 -2.63
C ASN A 492 12.39 -1.25 -2.38
N PHE A 493 11.14 -0.79 -2.44
CA PHE A 493 10.78 0.57 -2.07
C PHE A 493 11.12 0.88 -0.61
N GLN A 494 10.76 -0.01 0.33
CA GLN A 494 11.09 0.16 1.75
C GLN A 494 12.60 0.15 2.01
N SER A 495 13.34 -0.72 1.31
CA SER A 495 14.80 -0.80 1.47
C SER A 495 15.53 0.43 0.93
N GLY A 496 14.87 1.21 0.07
CA GLY A 496 15.38 2.46 -0.49
C GLY A 496 16.23 2.29 -1.74
N PHE A 497 16.50 3.42 -2.38
CA PHE A 497 17.33 3.52 -3.58
C PHE A 497 18.73 4.00 -3.20
N GLU A 498 19.75 3.34 -3.72
CA GLU A 498 21.13 3.76 -3.55
C GLU A 498 21.51 4.76 -4.67
N LEU A 499 21.72 6.00 -4.29
CA LEU A 499 22.21 7.08 -5.16
C LEU A 499 23.66 7.40 -4.77
N GLY A 500 24.61 6.68 -5.37
CA GLY A 500 26.03 6.77 -5.00
C GLY A 500 26.27 6.19 -3.60
N THR A 501 26.73 7.02 -2.68
CA THR A 501 26.97 6.64 -1.27
C THR A 501 25.73 6.83 -0.37
N ILE A 502 24.65 7.41 -0.91
CA ILE A 502 23.46 7.76 -0.14
C ILE A 502 22.37 6.74 -0.41
N LYS A 503 21.86 6.14 0.67
CA LYS A 503 20.70 5.24 0.64
C LYS A 503 19.45 6.01 1.02
N LEU A 504 18.61 6.35 0.02
CA LEU A 504 17.34 7.03 0.24
C LEU A 504 16.21 6.00 0.43
N SER A 505 15.71 5.85 1.64
CA SER A 505 14.55 5.03 1.93
C SER A 505 13.37 5.89 2.42
N PRO A 506 12.11 5.45 2.22
CA PRO A 506 10.95 6.15 2.75
C PRO A 506 10.99 6.33 4.27
N GLY A 507 11.54 5.34 4.98
CA GLY A 507 11.75 5.42 6.44
C GLY A 507 12.68 6.55 6.85
N LEU A 508 13.77 6.78 6.12
CA LEU A 508 14.68 7.90 6.37
C LEU A 508 14.02 9.24 6.10
N ILE A 509 13.23 9.35 5.01
CA ILE A 509 12.48 10.58 4.69
C ILE A 509 11.44 10.88 5.78
N LEU A 510 10.68 9.87 6.22
CA LEU A 510 9.72 10.02 7.31
C LEU A 510 10.42 10.38 8.63
N GLY A 511 11.52 9.74 8.95
CA GLY A 511 12.34 10.07 10.10
C GLY A 511 12.81 11.52 10.09
N PHE A 512 13.32 11.98 8.96
CA PHE A 512 13.69 13.38 8.74
C PHE A 512 12.49 14.32 9.01
N LEU A 513 11.34 14.04 8.37
CA LEU A 513 10.15 14.88 8.51
C LEU A 513 9.64 14.95 9.96
N ILE A 514 9.63 13.81 10.66
CA ILE A 514 9.20 13.75 12.06
C ILE A 514 10.14 14.56 12.95
N ILE A 515 11.45 14.34 12.83
CA ILE A 515 12.45 15.02 13.67
C ILE A 515 12.48 16.52 13.37
N PHE A 516 12.41 16.90 12.09
CA PHE A 516 12.33 18.30 11.69
C PHE A 516 11.07 18.98 12.23
N THR A 517 9.90 18.31 12.13
CA THR A 517 8.63 18.84 12.64
C THR A 517 8.68 19.02 14.16
N VAL A 518 9.20 18.04 14.89
CA VAL A 518 9.38 18.16 16.35
C VAL A 518 10.31 19.31 16.69
N GLY A 519 11.46 19.43 16.02
CA GLY A 519 12.40 20.53 16.22
C GLY A 519 11.80 21.90 15.89
N TYR A 520 11.01 21.98 14.80
CA TYR A 520 10.26 23.17 14.46
C TYR A 520 9.22 23.55 15.52
N MET A 521 8.46 22.57 16.04
CA MET A 521 7.50 22.79 17.12
C MET A 521 8.18 23.30 18.40
N VAL A 522 9.31 22.69 18.78
CA VAL A 522 10.11 23.15 19.93
C VAL A 522 10.59 24.58 19.74
N THR A 523 11.09 24.90 18.54
CA THR A 523 11.52 26.28 18.20
C THR A 523 10.37 27.26 18.32
N ARG A 524 9.19 26.95 17.79
CA ARG A 524 7.99 27.78 17.90
C ARG A 524 7.53 27.95 19.34
N PHE A 525 7.59 26.88 20.14
CA PHE A 525 7.27 26.93 21.57
C PHE A 525 8.22 27.89 22.30
N VAL A 526 9.53 27.80 22.06
CA VAL A 526 10.53 28.70 22.65
C VAL A 526 10.30 30.14 22.22
N GLN A 527 10.03 30.40 20.92
CA GLN A 527 9.69 31.74 20.43
C GLN A 527 8.46 32.30 21.13
N SER A 528 7.40 31.50 21.26
CA SER A 528 6.16 31.90 21.91
C SER A 528 6.38 32.21 23.41
N ALA A 529 7.15 31.38 24.10
CA ALA A 529 7.51 31.59 25.50
C ALA A 529 8.34 32.87 25.70
N LEU A 530 9.31 33.13 24.80
CA LEU A 530 10.08 34.37 24.82
C LEU A 530 9.17 35.59 24.59
N GLN A 531 8.30 35.53 23.58
CA GLN A 531 7.40 36.63 23.23
C GLN A 531 6.36 36.94 24.31
N SER A 532 5.79 35.92 24.94
CA SER A 532 4.68 36.09 25.89
C SER A 532 5.14 36.28 27.33
N THR A 533 6.28 35.68 27.74
CA THR A 533 6.65 35.58 29.15
C THR A 533 7.94 36.32 29.51
N VAL A 534 8.96 36.23 28.67
CA VAL A 534 10.30 36.74 28.99
C VAL A 534 10.48 38.19 28.53
N LEU A 535 10.29 38.45 27.22
CA LEU A 535 10.57 39.76 26.64
C LEU A 535 9.68 40.91 27.15
N PRO A 536 8.39 40.72 27.47
CA PRO A 536 7.59 41.77 28.06
C PRO A 536 8.06 42.25 29.45
N ARG A 537 8.86 41.44 30.14
CA ARG A 537 9.43 41.79 31.46
C ARG A 537 10.79 42.50 31.37
N THR A 538 11.28 42.72 30.16
CA THR A 538 12.52 43.41 29.88
C THR A 538 12.23 44.87 29.50
N SER A 539 13.17 45.78 29.72
CA SER A 539 13.08 47.19 29.28
C SER A 539 13.47 47.39 27.83
N MET A 540 13.42 46.34 27.00
CA MET A 540 13.81 46.40 25.58
C MET A 540 12.73 47.04 24.73
N ASP A 541 13.14 47.79 23.71
CA ASP A 541 12.23 48.29 22.67
C ASP A 541 11.66 47.18 21.80
N SER A 542 10.54 47.48 21.14
CA SER A 542 9.82 46.47 20.32
C SER A 542 10.66 45.93 19.16
N GLY A 543 11.58 46.75 18.63
CA GLY A 543 12.49 46.36 17.56
C GLY A 543 13.51 45.31 18.02
N ALA A 544 14.12 45.51 19.21
CA ALA A 544 15.05 44.54 19.81
C ALA A 544 14.34 43.23 20.17
N GLN A 545 13.12 43.31 20.71
CA GLN A 545 12.33 42.11 20.99
C GLN A 545 12.06 41.31 19.73
N THR A 546 11.63 41.93 18.65
CA THR A 546 11.37 41.26 17.37
C THR A 546 12.65 40.65 16.78
N ALA A 547 13.79 41.33 16.89
CA ALA A 547 15.09 40.84 16.42
C ALA A 547 15.51 39.55 17.18
N ILE A 548 15.33 39.51 18.51
CA ILE A 548 15.64 38.33 19.34
C ILE A 548 14.73 37.16 18.97
N ILE A 549 13.39 37.37 18.84
CA ILE A 549 12.44 36.34 18.47
C ILE A 549 12.79 35.73 17.10
N SER A 550 13.09 36.60 16.13
CA SER A 550 13.46 36.17 14.76
C SER A 550 14.80 35.42 14.76
N GLY A 551 15.80 35.92 15.50
CA GLY A 551 17.10 35.27 15.62
C GLY A 551 17.00 33.86 16.25
N VAL A 552 16.25 33.71 17.34
CA VAL A 552 15.98 32.40 17.95
C VAL A 552 15.25 31.48 16.97
N GLY A 553 14.32 32.02 16.19
CA GLY A 553 13.61 31.26 15.16
C GLY A 553 14.56 30.72 14.09
N TYR A 554 15.41 31.57 13.50
CA TYR A 554 16.36 31.15 12.48
C TYR A 554 17.36 30.11 12.98
N VAL A 555 17.92 30.34 14.17
CA VAL A 555 18.86 29.39 14.79
C VAL A 555 18.16 28.07 15.11
N GLY A 556 16.95 28.12 15.68
CA GLY A 556 16.20 26.91 16.03
C GLY A 556 15.81 26.08 14.81
N ILE A 557 15.32 26.70 13.74
CA ILE A 557 14.98 26.00 12.50
C ILE A 557 16.25 25.40 11.86
N PHE A 558 17.35 26.13 11.86
CA PHE A 558 18.63 25.66 11.32
C PHE A 558 19.16 24.44 12.10
N LEU A 559 19.13 24.49 13.43
CA LEU A 559 19.52 23.36 14.30
C LEU A 559 18.60 22.16 14.07
N SER A 560 17.28 22.39 13.98
CA SER A 560 16.30 21.35 13.69
C SER A 560 16.58 20.66 12.36
N ALA A 561 16.96 21.43 11.33
CA ALA A 561 17.33 20.88 10.02
C ALA A 561 18.63 20.04 10.11
N ILE A 562 19.68 20.54 10.78
CA ILE A 562 20.94 19.79 10.95
C ILE A 562 20.70 18.47 11.70
N ILE A 563 19.94 18.50 12.81
CA ILE A 563 19.64 17.29 13.60
C ILE A 563 18.86 16.30 12.74
N ALA A 564 17.85 16.78 12.00
CA ALA A 564 17.06 15.94 11.12
C ALA A 564 17.91 15.30 10.00
N PHE A 565 18.81 16.05 9.37
CA PHE A 565 19.75 15.50 8.39
C PHE A 565 20.75 14.52 8.99
N SER A 566 21.29 14.81 10.18
CA SER A 566 22.24 13.93 10.85
C SER A 566 21.65 12.54 11.15
N THR A 567 20.34 12.46 11.44
CA THR A 567 19.65 11.18 11.72
C THR A 567 19.39 10.35 10.46
N THR A 568 19.49 10.96 9.27
CA THR A 568 19.35 10.22 8.00
C THR A 568 20.62 9.49 7.57
N GLY A 569 21.72 9.62 8.31
CA GLY A 569 23.01 9.03 7.95
C GLY A 569 23.71 9.70 6.76
N LEU A 570 23.25 10.89 6.37
CA LEU A 570 23.91 11.68 5.34
C LEU A 570 25.24 12.24 5.87
N ASP A 571 26.30 12.11 5.09
CA ASP A 571 27.59 12.71 5.43
C ASP A 571 27.52 14.22 5.33
N LEU A 572 27.54 14.86 6.49
CA LEU A 572 27.51 16.32 6.63
C LEU A 572 28.92 16.95 6.59
N SER A 573 29.97 16.21 6.31
CA SER A 573 31.36 16.69 6.34
C SER A 573 31.57 17.87 5.41
N SER A 574 31.01 17.85 4.21
CA SER A 574 31.07 18.96 3.26
C SER A 574 30.32 20.20 3.76
N LEU A 575 29.16 20.01 4.41
CA LEU A 575 28.39 21.08 5.04
C LEU A 575 29.13 21.69 6.23
N ALA A 576 29.84 20.85 7.01
CA ALA A 576 30.67 21.32 8.12
C ALA A 576 31.81 22.24 7.64
N ILE A 577 32.45 21.92 6.51
CA ILE A 577 33.48 22.76 5.89
C ILE A 577 32.90 24.13 5.50
N VAL A 578 31.76 24.15 4.83
CA VAL A 578 31.09 25.40 4.41
C VAL A 578 30.63 26.20 5.64
N ALA A 579 30.05 25.54 6.66
CA ALA A 579 29.67 26.20 7.92
C ALA A 579 30.87 26.77 8.65
N GLY A 580 32.01 26.07 8.64
CA GLY A 580 33.27 26.56 9.17
C GLY A 580 33.75 27.82 8.47
N ALA A 581 33.79 27.84 7.14
CA ALA A 581 34.15 28.99 6.35
C ALA A 581 33.19 30.18 6.57
N LEU A 582 31.89 29.92 6.66
CA LEU A 582 30.87 30.93 6.96
C LEU A 582 31.05 31.50 8.37
N SER A 583 31.36 30.66 9.35
CA SER A 583 31.60 31.07 10.75
C SER A 583 32.80 32.00 10.85
N VAL A 584 33.88 31.72 10.09
CA VAL A 584 35.06 32.59 10.02
C VAL A 584 34.68 33.94 9.36
N GLY A 585 33.92 33.93 8.26
CA GLY A 585 33.43 35.15 7.61
C GLY A 585 32.54 36.00 8.52
N ILE A 586 31.60 35.40 9.23
CA ILE A 586 30.76 36.06 10.24
C ILE A 586 31.62 36.61 11.38
N GLY A 587 32.61 35.83 11.86
CA GLY A 587 33.54 36.24 12.89
C GLY A 587 34.30 37.52 12.51
N PHE A 588 34.83 37.60 11.30
CA PHE A 588 35.47 38.81 10.80
C PHE A 588 34.47 39.97 10.64
N GLY A 589 33.26 39.71 10.19
CA GLY A 589 32.20 40.73 10.06
C GLY A 589 31.76 41.31 11.41
N LEU A 590 31.80 40.50 12.50
CA LEU A 590 31.42 40.92 13.84
C LEU A 590 32.60 41.39 14.68
N GLN A 591 33.84 41.33 14.19
CA GLN A 591 35.07 41.63 14.95
C GLN A 591 34.99 42.98 15.68
N ASN A 592 34.57 44.04 14.98
CA ASN A 592 34.47 45.38 15.57
C ASN A 592 33.39 45.45 16.68
N ILE A 593 32.27 44.73 16.48
CA ILE A 593 31.18 44.72 17.46
C ILE A 593 31.63 44.01 18.72
N VAL A 594 32.28 42.85 18.58
CA VAL A 594 32.81 42.06 19.71
C VAL A 594 33.91 42.81 20.42
N SER A 595 34.83 43.45 19.69
CA SER A 595 35.88 44.27 20.26
C SER A 595 35.32 45.43 21.10
N ASN A 596 34.37 46.18 20.55
CA ASN A 596 33.74 47.29 21.28
C ASN A 596 32.96 46.80 22.50
N PHE A 597 32.27 45.66 22.39
CA PHE A 597 31.55 45.04 23.49
C PHE A 597 32.49 44.61 24.65
N VAL A 598 33.57 43.92 24.29
CA VAL A 598 34.58 43.49 25.30
C VAL A 598 35.25 44.72 25.95
N SER A 599 35.62 45.72 25.16
CA SER A 599 36.18 46.98 25.68
C SER A 599 35.20 47.69 26.63
N GLY A 600 33.92 47.75 26.26
CA GLY A 600 32.85 48.30 27.10
C GLY A 600 32.70 47.55 28.45
N ILE A 601 32.75 46.21 28.40
CA ILE A 601 32.72 45.41 29.64
C ILE A 601 33.94 45.66 30.53
N ILE A 602 35.14 45.75 29.92
CA ILE A 602 36.38 46.05 30.68
C ILE A 602 36.25 47.40 31.36
N LEU A 603 35.77 48.43 30.62
CA LEU A 603 35.56 49.77 31.22
C LEU A 603 34.56 49.74 32.40
N LEU A 604 33.51 48.94 32.33
CA LEU A 604 32.50 48.78 33.38
C LEU A 604 33.04 48.04 34.62
N ILE A 605 33.92 47.06 34.41
CA ILE A 605 34.50 46.23 35.49
C ILE A 605 35.66 46.95 36.17
N GLU A 606 36.63 47.44 35.39
CA GLU A 606 37.84 48.07 35.88
C GLU A 606 37.62 49.52 36.31
N ARG A 607 36.57 50.16 35.76
CA ARG A 607 36.18 51.56 36.04
C ARG A 607 37.35 52.56 36.00
N PRO A 608 38.19 52.52 34.96
CA PRO A 608 39.26 53.51 34.81
C PRO A 608 38.70 54.91 34.56
N VAL A 609 37.45 54.99 34.13
CA VAL A 609 36.63 56.18 33.93
C VAL A 609 35.28 55.97 34.55
N SER A 610 34.77 56.93 35.35
CA SER A 610 33.48 56.90 36.00
C SER A 610 32.54 57.99 35.48
N VAL A 611 31.22 57.76 35.63
CA VAL A 611 30.22 58.79 35.32
C VAL A 611 30.49 60.01 36.20
N GLY A 612 30.63 61.17 35.60
CA GLY A 612 30.98 62.42 36.27
C GLY A 612 32.45 62.83 36.11
N ASP A 613 33.34 61.98 35.61
CA ASP A 613 34.74 62.32 35.38
C ASP A 613 34.90 63.28 34.22
N TRP A 614 35.87 64.16 34.35
CA TRP A 614 36.33 65.07 33.28
C TRP A 614 37.42 64.38 32.49
N ILE A 615 37.15 64.07 31.23
CA ILE A 615 38.09 63.36 30.35
C ILE A 615 38.35 64.10 29.06
N GLU A 616 39.53 63.85 28.49
CA GLU A 616 39.88 64.28 27.13
C GLU A 616 40.07 63.04 26.24
N VAL A 617 39.32 62.97 25.14
CA VAL A 617 39.39 61.90 24.14
C VAL A 617 39.48 62.52 22.75
N SER A 618 40.54 62.18 22.02
CA SER A 618 40.74 62.64 20.64
C SER A 618 40.63 64.17 20.47
N GLY A 619 41.17 64.92 21.47
CA GLY A 619 41.15 66.37 21.45
C GLY A 619 39.81 67.04 21.80
N LYS A 620 38.83 66.26 22.27
CA LYS A 620 37.57 66.78 22.84
C LYS A 620 37.53 66.54 24.34
N MET A 621 37.19 67.57 25.10
CA MET A 621 37.09 67.55 26.56
C MET A 621 35.65 67.62 26.99
N GLY A 622 35.30 66.86 28.08
CA GLY A 622 33.94 66.88 28.61
C GLY A 622 33.74 65.97 29.79
N TYR A 623 32.58 66.10 30.44
CA TYR A 623 32.15 65.19 31.50
C TYR A 623 31.50 63.95 30.95
N VAL A 624 31.83 62.78 31.48
CA VAL A 624 31.20 61.49 31.16
C VAL A 624 29.79 61.49 31.72
N ARG A 625 28.79 61.44 30.85
CA ARG A 625 27.38 61.38 31.23
C ARG A 625 26.87 59.95 31.46
N ASP A 626 27.31 59.03 30.61
CA ASP A 626 26.90 57.64 30.66
C ASP A 626 28.00 56.76 30.04
N ILE A 627 28.08 55.52 30.54
CA ILE A 627 28.99 54.50 30.00
C ILE A 627 28.14 53.29 29.63
N SER A 628 28.03 53.00 28.36
CA SER A 628 27.31 51.85 27.87
C SER A 628 28.28 50.78 27.34
N VAL A 629 27.81 49.53 27.28
CA VAL A 629 28.61 48.37 26.82
C VAL A 629 29.06 48.55 25.35
N ARG A 630 28.45 49.47 24.60
CA ARG A 630 28.71 49.67 23.19
C ARG A 630 29.33 51.04 22.85
N SER A 631 29.19 52.04 23.69
CA SER A 631 29.66 53.41 23.46
C SER A 631 30.00 54.13 24.73
#